data_be527cc008b9819e216266504a043787
#
_entry.id   be527cc008b9819e216266504a043787
#
_cell.length_a   1.000
_cell.length_b   1.000
_cell.length_c   1.000
_cell.angle_alpha   90.00
_cell.angle_beta   90.00
_cell.angle_gamma   90.00
#
_symmetry.space_group_name_H-M   'P 1'
#
loop_
_entity.id
_entity.type
_entity.pdbx_description
1 polymer ?
#
loop_
_entity_poly.entity_id
_entity_poly.type
_entity_poly.pdbx_seq_one_letter_code
_entity_poly.pdbx_strand_id
1 'polypeptide(L)'
;MSKFLLLLLVVSLNSAAASNSIIAIVNDHLITRDAINTKIDTQKSKEGKLEAVNQQVDILLQMDKAKQLGVKPKPVAINNMLKRVASQNKLTLEQLQKRPEFGEIMASIQQQLSLNGLKELISSKAKLTISQAEIDQTIKDNPATGDDIETQIRIAQIAISSIDKTDSLLQSQDDLIQALLVDLSIQIKQGKSFSGLAKLYSQDESYKNGGESDWIIQKRLPKDFIKAIKALKVQELSTPFKAGNGWRLVKIIEKRQVDNHLKTIKAALIRQKKNQYFSNWTKKLRKDAYIEIFDHKL
;
A
#
# COMPACT_ATOMS: atom_id res chain seq x y z
N MET A 1 56.20 -63.34 17.59
CA MET A 1 56.26 -62.49 16.36
C MET A 1 54.82 -62.23 15.94
N SER A 2 54.25 -61.14 16.41
CA SER A 2 52.80 -60.76 16.13
C SER A 2 52.81 -59.69 15.04
N LYS A 3 52.19 -60.03 13.90
CA LYS A 3 52.00 -59.07 12.79
C LYS A 3 50.76 -58.22 13.03
N PHE A 4 50.97 -56.93 13.33
CA PHE A 4 49.93 -55.94 13.41
C PHE A 4 49.49 -55.54 11.99
N LEU A 5 48.30 -55.94 11.60
CA LEU A 5 47.66 -55.55 10.33
C LEU A 5 46.98 -54.24 10.52
N LEU A 6 47.53 -53.13 9.97
CA LEU A 6 46.99 -51.80 9.99
C LEU A 6 45.88 -51.70 8.91
N LEU A 7 44.62 -51.75 9.32
CA LEU A 7 43.46 -51.56 8.41
C LEU A 7 43.29 -50.08 8.17
N LEU A 8 43.67 -49.60 6.97
CA LEU A 8 43.46 -48.23 6.54
C LEU A 8 41.97 -48.09 6.13
N LEU A 9 41.17 -47.47 7.01
CA LEU A 9 39.78 -47.12 6.71
C LEU A 9 39.77 -45.86 5.81
N VAL A 10 39.62 -46.05 4.50
CA VAL A 10 39.41 -44.96 3.56
C VAL A 10 37.96 -44.50 3.72
N VAL A 11 37.73 -43.43 4.51
CA VAL A 11 36.49 -42.72 4.54
C VAL A 11 36.41 -41.90 3.28
N SER A 12 35.69 -42.39 2.28
CA SER A 12 35.29 -41.62 1.11
C SER A 12 34.25 -40.56 1.55
N LEU A 13 34.71 -39.35 1.82
CA LEU A 13 33.88 -38.17 1.91
C LEU A 13 33.28 -37.93 0.52
N ASN A 14 32.09 -38.50 0.29
CA ASN A 14 31.24 -38.05 -0.79
C ASN A 14 30.74 -36.64 -0.43
N SER A 15 31.53 -35.61 -0.73
CA SER A 15 31.07 -34.26 -0.88
C SER A 15 30.16 -34.26 -2.11
N ALA A 16 28.88 -34.51 -1.92
CA ALA A 16 27.89 -34.12 -2.88
C ALA A 16 27.89 -32.58 -2.89
N ALA A 17 28.85 -32.01 -3.64
CA ALA A 17 28.72 -30.65 -4.12
C ALA A 17 27.44 -30.67 -4.96
N ALA A 18 26.35 -30.21 -4.40
CA ALA A 18 25.14 -29.95 -5.16
C ALA A 18 25.57 -29.03 -6.30
N SER A 19 25.72 -29.60 -7.49
CA SER A 19 26.14 -28.87 -8.68
C SER A 19 25.06 -27.82 -8.94
N ASN A 20 25.37 -26.54 -8.64
CA ASN A 20 24.51 -25.42 -8.92
C ASN A 20 24.35 -25.30 -10.45
N SER A 21 23.41 -26.09 -11.02
CA SER A 21 23.25 -26.23 -12.45
C SER A 21 22.71 -24.93 -13.05
N ILE A 22 23.33 -24.49 -14.14
CA ILE A 22 22.80 -23.41 -14.97
C ILE A 22 21.53 -23.93 -15.67
N ILE A 23 20.41 -23.26 -15.50
CA ILE A 23 19.12 -23.61 -16.07
C ILE A 23 18.66 -22.65 -17.15
N ALA A 24 19.24 -21.44 -17.22
CA ALA A 24 19.05 -20.55 -18.35
C ALA A 24 20.23 -19.57 -18.50
N ILE A 25 20.38 -19.06 -19.73
CA ILE A 25 21.29 -17.97 -20.10
C ILE A 25 20.44 -16.84 -20.68
N VAL A 26 20.67 -15.61 -20.23
CA VAL A 26 19.95 -14.41 -20.67
C VAL A 26 20.97 -13.31 -20.91
N ASN A 27 21.30 -13.02 -22.17
CA ASN A 27 22.42 -12.15 -22.54
C ASN A 27 23.70 -12.58 -21.79
N ASP A 28 24.25 -11.70 -20.96
CA ASP A 28 25.48 -11.96 -20.16
C ASP A 28 25.17 -12.55 -18.76
N HIS A 29 23.91 -12.89 -18.47
CA HIS A 29 23.49 -13.40 -17.16
C HIS A 29 23.20 -14.89 -17.17
N LEU A 30 23.60 -15.58 -16.09
CA LEU A 30 23.31 -16.98 -15.84
C LEU A 30 22.20 -17.08 -14.79
N ILE A 31 21.19 -17.88 -15.06
CA ILE A 31 20.19 -18.29 -14.06
C ILE A 31 20.58 -19.68 -13.59
N THR A 32 20.94 -19.81 -12.33
CA THR A 32 21.23 -21.10 -11.72
C THR A 32 20.00 -21.63 -10.98
N ARG A 33 19.96 -22.95 -10.76
CA ARG A 33 18.85 -23.59 -10.05
C ARG A 33 18.69 -23.01 -8.64
N ASP A 34 19.80 -22.82 -7.91
CA ASP A 34 19.78 -22.30 -6.53
C ASP A 34 19.24 -20.88 -6.46
N ALA A 35 19.49 -20.05 -7.47
CA ALA A 35 19.01 -18.66 -7.51
C ALA A 35 17.48 -18.56 -7.53
N ILE A 36 16.78 -19.61 -7.96
CA ILE A 36 15.30 -19.63 -8.07
C ILE A 36 14.67 -20.92 -7.53
N ASN A 37 15.41 -21.72 -6.71
CA ASN A 37 14.94 -22.98 -6.16
C ASN A 37 13.58 -22.83 -5.46
N THR A 38 13.41 -21.84 -4.59
CA THR A 38 12.14 -21.59 -3.89
C THR A 38 10.97 -21.39 -4.83
N LYS A 39 11.19 -20.80 -6.01
CA LYS A 39 10.15 -20.59 -7.02
C LYS A 39 9.87 -21.86 -7.82
N ILE A 40 10.90 -22.63 -8.16
CA ILE A 40 10.78 -23.87 -8.92
C ILE A 40 10.19 -25.00 -8.07
N ASP A 41 10.68 -25.17 -6.84
CA ASP A 41 10.29 -26.28 -5.97
C ASP A 41 8.85 -26.18 -5.45
N THR A 42 8.27 -24.99 -5.49
CA THR A 42 6.83 -24.80 -5.25
C THR A 42 5.94 -25.24 -6.43
N GLN A 43 6.51 -25.45 -7.62
CA GLN A 43 5.78 -25.85 -8.81
C GLN A 43 5.71 -27.37 -8.95
N LYS A 44 4.51 -27.90 -9.12
CA LYS A 44 4.26 -29.36 -9.22
C LYS A 44 4.44 -29.90 -10.64
N SER A 45 4.33 -29.05 -11.67
CA SER A 45 4.43 -29.45 -13.08
C SER A 45 5.67 -28.87 -13.75
N LYS A 46 6.13 -29.50 -14.81
CA LYS A 46 7.24 -29.01 -15.65
C LYS A 46 6.89 -27.65 -16.27
N GLU A 47 5.66 -27.47 -16.71
CA GLU A 47 5.16 -26.21 -17.26
C GLU A 47 5.23 -25.08 -16.21
N GLY A 48 4.84 -25.36 -14.97
CA GLY A 48 4.94 -24.39 -13.87
C GLY A 48 6.39 -24.00 -13.55
N LYS A 49 7.30 -24.97 -13.57
CA LYS A 49 8.74 -24.69 -13.41
C LYS A 49 9.29 -23.85 -14.54
N LEU A 50 8.94 -24.17 -15.79
CA LEU A 50 9.34 -23.42 -16.96
C LEU A 50 8.80 -21.99 -16.92
N GLU A 51 7.56 -21.78 -16.46
CA GLU A 51 6.97 -20.46 -16.27
C GLU A 51 7.74 -19.65 -15.19
N ALA A 52 8.15 -20.28 -14.09
CA ALA A 52 8.98 -19.63 -13.07
C ALA A 52 10.34 -19.17 -13.63
N VAL A 53 10.98 -19.99 -14.48
CA VAL A 53 12.20 -19.60 -15.19
C VAL A 53 11.93 -18.44 -16.15
N ASN A 54 10.87 -18.49 -16.93
CA ASN A 54 10.48 -17.43 -17.85
C ASN A 54 10.22 -16.09 -17.12
N GLN A 55 9.59 -16.13 -15.96
CA GLN A 55 9.40 -14.93 -15.12
C GLN A 55 10.74 -14.37 -14.64
N GLN A 56 11.70 -15.23 -14.28
CA GLN A 56 13.03 -14.77 -13.89
C GLN A 56 13.80 -14.16 -15.05
N VAL A 57 13.68 -14.73 -16.26
CA VAL A 57 14.21 -14.14 -17.50
C VAL A 57 13.66 -12.74 -17.71
N ASP A 58 12.35 -12.55 -17.59
CA ASP A 58 11.71 -11.23 -17.73
C ASP A 58 12.19 -10.23 -16.68
N ILE A 59 12.38 -10.69 -15.43
CA ILE A 59 12.92 -9.85 -14.36
C ILE A 59 14.33 -9.38 -14.70
N LEU A 60 15.22 -10.27 -15.14
CA LEU A 60 16.60 -9.91 -15.49
C LEU A 60 16.65 -8.89 -16.64
N LEU A 61 15.93 -9.15 -17.73
CA LEU A 61 15.87 -8.24 -18.87
C LEU A 61 15.33 -6.86 -18.47
N GLN A 62 14.30 -6.82 -17.65
CA GLN A 62 13.73 -5.56 -17.15
C GLN A 62 14.71 -4.84 -16.21
N MET A 63 15.42 -5.56 -15.35
CA MET A 63 16.42 -4.96 -14.45
C MET A 63 17.60 -4.37 -15.22
N ASP A 64 18.10 -5.06 -16.24
CA ASP A 64 19.14 -4.52 -17.12
C ASP A 64 18.66 -3.23 -17.79
N LYS A 65 17.42 -3.24 -18.30
CA LYS A 65 16.85 -2.06 -18.93
C LYS A 65 16.61 -0.92 -17.94
N ALA A 66 16.19 -1.23 -16.71
CA ALA A 66 16.07 -0.25 -15.63
C ALA A 66 17.42 0.41 -15.33
N LYS A 67 18.49 -0.39 -15.24
CA LYS A 67 19.87 0.08 -15.03
C LYS A 67 20.34 0.98 -16.19
N GLN A 68 20.15 0.54 -17.45
CA GLN A 68 20.49 1.32 -18.65
C GLN A 68 19.77 2.67 -18.71
N LEU A 69 18.50 2.71 -18.28
CA LEU A 69 17.67 3.92 -18.26
C LEU A 69 17.87 4.78 -16.99
N GLY A 70 18.77 4.38 -16.08
CA GLY A 70 19.04 5.11 -14.85
C GLY A 70 17.90 5.09 -13.83
N VAL A 71 17.00 4.10 -13.93
CA VAL A 71 15.88 3.94 -12.98
C VAL A 71 16.42 3.42 -11.65
N LYS A 72 16.41 4.29 -10.64
CA LYS A 72 16.86 3.97 -9.28
C LYS A 72 15.75 4.23 -8.28
N PRO A 73 15.54 3.34 -7.30
CA PRO A 73 14.59 3.56 -6.22
C PRO A 73 15.00 4.79 -5.39
N LYS A 74 14.02 5.61 -5.03
CA LYS A 74 14.25 6.74 -4.12
C LYS A 74 14.45 6.23 -2.69
N PRO A 75 15.41 6.77 -1.90
CA PRO A 75 15.65 6.33 -0.52
C PRO A 75 14.38 6.36 0.35
N VAL A 76 13.54 7.38 0.19
CA VAL A 76 12.26 7.49 0.89
C VAL A 76 11.32 6.32 0.57
N ALA A 77 11.26 5.88 -0.70
CA ALA A 77 10.42 4.75 -1.10
C ALA A 77 10.93 3.42 -0.49
N ILE A 78 12.25 3.22 -0.46
CA ILE A 78 12.88 2.07 0.19
C ILE A 78 12.51 2.06 1.68
N ASN A 79 12.72 3.18 2.39
CA ASN A 79 12.43 3.29 3.82
C ASN A 79 10.94 3.04 4.13
N ASN A 80 10.03 3.58 3.32
CA ASN A 80 8.59 3.33 3.47
C ASN A 80 8.23 1.85 3.27
N MET A 81 8.87 1.17 2.32
CA MET A 81 8.65 -0.26 2.10
C MET A 81 9.20 -1.09 3.26
N LEU A 82 10.39 -0.77 3.78
CA LEU A 82 10.97 -1.42 4.95
C LEU A 82 10.08 -1.27 6.19
N LYS A 83 9.56 -0.06 6.45
CA LYS A 83 8.60 0.16 7.54
C LYS A 83 7.34 -0.68 7.38
N ARG A 84 6.84 -0.82 6.16
CA ARG A 84 5.66 -1.67 5.87
C ARG A 84 5.97 -3.14 6.14
N VAL A 85 7.11 -3.66 5.65
CA VAL A 85 7.55 -5.05 5.90
C VAL A 85 7.70 -5.29 7.41
N ALA A 86 8.35 -4.38 8.13
CA ALA A 86 8.48 -4.49 9.58
C ALA A 86 7.11 -4.57 10.27
N SER A 87 6.21 -3.64 9.96
CA SER A 87 4.84 -3.61 10.52
C SER A 87 4.04 -4.88 10.23
N GLN A 88 4.10 -5.40 8.99
CA GLN A 88 3.43 -6.65 8.61
C GLN A 88 3.92 -7.86 9.40
N ASN A 89 5.21 -7.86 9.79
CA ASN A 89 5.83 -8.89 10.61
C ASN A 89 5.80 -8.58 12.12
N LYS A 90 5.08 -7.54 12.55
CA LYS A 90 5.00 -7.09 13.95
C LYS A 90 6.37 -6.73 14.55
N LEU A 91 7.27 -6.20 13.74
CA LEU A 91 8.63 -5.78 14.10
C LEU A 91 8.74 -4.25 14.04
N THR A 92 9.69 -3.70 14.80
CA THR A 92 10.18 -2.35 14.52
C THR A 92 11.16 -2.37 13.34
N LEU A 93 11.41 -1.22 12.74
CA LEU A 93 12.39 -1.12 11.65
C LEU A 93 13.79 -1.56 12.12
N GLU A 94 14.18 -1.19 13.34
CA GLU A 94 15.45 -1.57 13.95
C GLU A 94 15.57 -3.08 14.15
N GLN A 95 14.49 -3.74 14.61
CA GLN A 95 14.45 -5.20 14.74
C GLN A 95 14.57 -5.91 13.38
N LEU A 96 13.92 -5.36 12.34
CA LEU A 96 14.05 -5.88 10.99
C LEU A 96 15.49 -5.77 10.47
N GLN A 97 16.15 -4.64 10.71
CA GLN A 97 17.53 -4.38 10.28
C GLN A 97 18.56 -5.33 10.92
N LYS A 98 18.28 -5.86 12.11
CA LYS A 98 19.14 -6.82 12.82
C LYS A 98 18.95 -8.27 12.36
N ARG A 99 17.99 -8.56 11.48
CA ARG A 99 17.72 -9.91 10.98
C ARG A 99 18.80 -10.36 9.99
N PRO A 100 19.21 -11.64 10.02
CA PRO A 100 20.16 -12.19 9.03
C PRO A 100 19.70 -11.98 7.58
N GLU A 101 18.38 -12.08 7.34
CA GLU A 101 17.76 -11.97 6.01
C GLU A 101 17.60 -10.51 5.53
N PHE A 102 18.04 -9.52 6.33
CA PHE A 102 17.83 -8.10 5.99
C PHE A 102 18.42 -7.72 4.63
N GLY A 103 19.58 -8.27 4.28
CA GLY A 103 20.23 -8.06 2.98
C GLY A 103 19.35 -8.51 1.81
N GLU A 104 18.74 -9.68 1.92
CA GLU A 104 17.84 -10.24 0.90
C GLU A 104 16.54 -9.43 0.80
N ILE A 105 15.97 -9.05 1.94
CA ILE A 105 14.79 -8.18 1.99
C ILE A 105 15.09 -6.85 1.31
N MET A 106 16.23 -6.24 1.59
CA MET A 106 16.64 -4.98 0.97
C MET A 106 16.80 -5.13 -0.55
N ALA A 107 17.49 -6.18 -1.01
CA ALA A 107 17.69 -6.46 -2.44
C ALA A 107 16.34 -6.68 -3.14
N SER A 108 15.43 -7.43 -2.55
CA SER A 108 14.08 -7.67 -3.07
C SER A 108 13.27 -6.37 -3.18
N ILE A 109 13.32 -5.51 -2.16
CA ILE A 109 12.66 -4.20 -2.17
C ILE A 109 13.23 -3.31 -3.28
N GLN A 110 14.55 -3.26 -3.41
CA GLN A 110 15.22 -2.46 -4.45
C GLN A 110 14.84 -2.97 -5.85
N GLN A 111 14.84 -4.28 -6.06
CA GLN A 111 14.40 -4.90 -7.31
C GLN A 111 12.95 -4.53 -7.64
N GLN A 112 12.03 -4.73 -6.70
CA GLN A 112 10.61 -4.43 -6.90
C GLN A 112 10.37 -2.95 -7.21
N LEU A 113 11.01 -2.04 -6.49
CA LEU A 113 10.89 -0.60 -6.73
C LEU A 113 11.50 -0.19 -8.07
N SER A 114 12.61 -0.81 -8.50
CA SER A 114 13.22 -0.57 -9.81
C SER A 114 12.30 -1.03 -10.94
N LEU A 115 11.72 -2.23 -10.83
CA LEU A 115 10.76 -2.77 -11.80
C LEU A 115 9.50 -1.89 -11.89
N ASN A 116 8.97 -1.44 -10.76
CA ASN A 116 7.83 -0.53 -10.72
C ASN A 116 8.16 0.82 -11.37
N GLY A 117 9.35 1.36 -11.08
CA GLY A 117 9.84 2.60 -11.69
C GLY A 117 10.03 2.47 -13.21
N LEU A 118 10.57 1.33 -13.66
CA LEU A 118 10.69 1.03 -15.09
C LEU A 118 9.32 0.97 -15.75
N LYS A 119 8.39 0.22 -15.15
CA LYS A 119 7.01 0.10 -15.67
C LYS A 119 6.34 1.45 -15.81
N GLU A 120 6.47 2.31 -14.81
CA GLU A 120 5.89 3.66 -14.88
C GLU A 120 6.58 4.51 -15.96
N LEU A 121 7.92 4.49 -16.04
CA LEU A 121 8.69 5.20 -17.05
C LEU A 121 8.30 4.77 -18.47
N ILE A 122 8.19 3.47 -18.73
CA ILE A 122 7.82 2.95 -20.05
C ILE A 122 6.35 3.27 -20.35
N SER A 123 5.46 3.05 -19.38
CA SER A 123 4.02 3.29 -19.56
C SER A 123 3.67 4.77 -19.71
N SER A 124 4.47 5.68 -19.15
CA SER A 124 4.26 7.13 -19.31
C SER A 124 4.51 7.62 -20.73
N LYS A 125 5.31 6.87 -21.51
CA LYS A 125 5.58 7.17 -22.93
C LYS A 125 4.43 6.75 -23.86
N ALA A 126 3.48 5.97 -23.35
CA ALA A 126 2.34 5.52 -24.14
C ALA A 126 1.36 6.69 -24.37
N LYS A 127 1.09 7.02 -25.63
CA LYS A 127 -0.02 7.91 -25.99
C LYS A 127 -1.33 7.13 -25.89
N LEU A 128 -1.91 7.08 -24.68
CA LEU A 128 -3.12 6.32 -24.43
C LEU A 128 -4.33 7.20 -24.69
N THR A 129 -5.18 6.76 -25.61
CA THR A 129 -6.52 7.31 -25.82
C THR A 129 -7.55 6.29 -25.38
N ILE A 130 -8.65 6.76 -24.81
CA ILE A 130 -9.81 5.95 -24.48
C ILE A 130 -10.94 6.47 -25.37
N SER A 131 -11.51 5.60 -26.19
CA SER A 131 -12.66 5.94 -27.02
C SER A 131 -13.95 5.91 -26.20
N GLN A 132 -14.97 6.62 -26.67
CA GLN A 132 -16.28 6.58 -26.05
C GLN A 132 -16.88 5.17 -26.10
N ALA A 133 -16.68 4.46 -27.21
CA ALA A 133 -17.13 3.07 -27.35
C ALA A 133 -16.55 2.11 -26.30
N GLU A 134 -15.25 2.26 -25.94
CA GLU A 134 -14.63 1.48 -24.87
C GLU A 134 -15.26 1.80 -23.50
N ILE A 135 -15.55 3.07 -23.25
CA ILE A 135 -16.22 3.49 -22.02
C ILE A 135 -17.62 2.86 -21.95
N ASP A 136 -18.40 3.01 -23.01
CA ASP A 136 -19.80 2.53 -23.07
C ASP A 136 -19.86 0.99 -22.94
N GLN A 137 -18.95 0.28 -23.59
CA GLN A 137 -18.85 -1.17 -23.45
C GLN A 137 -18.47 -1.57 -22.01
N THR A 138 -17.49 -0.89 -21.42
CA THR A 138 -17.07 -1.19 -20.04
C THR A 138 -18.18 -0.89 -19.02
N ILE A 139 -18.97 0.15 -19.24
CA ILE A 139 -20.15 0.45 -18.41
C ILE A 139 -21.20 -0.66 -18.53
N LYS A 140 -21.44 -1.18 -19.72
CA LYS A 140 -22.37 -2.31 -19.93
C LYS A 140 -21.92 -3.56 -19.20
N ASP A 141 -20.63 -3.86 -19.30
CA ASP A 141 -20.03 -5.06 -18.68
C ASP A 141 -19.91 -4.93 -17.16
N ASN A 142 -19.83 -3.70 -16.66
CA ASN A 142 -19.67 -3.37 -15.25
C ASN A 142 -20.67 -2.24 -14.89
N PRO A 143 -21.94 -2.56 -14.71
CA PRO A 143 -22.94 -1.55 -14.34
C PRO A 143 -22.62 -0.92 -12.98
N ALA A 144 -23.03 0.33 -12.79
CA ALA A 144 -22.83 1.04 -11.54
C ALA A 144 -23.46 0.28 -10.37
N THR A 145 -22.72 0.20 -9.28
CA THR A 145 -23.17 -0.41 -8.02
C THR A 145 -23.33 0.67 -6.93
N GLY A 146 -23.95 0.33 -5.81
CA GLY A 146 -24.05 1.24 -4.67
C GLY A 146 -22.70 1.70 -4.12
N ASP A 147 -21.63 0.93 -4.37
CA ASP A 147 -20.26 1.26 -3.95
C ASP A 147 -19.62 2.36 -4.79
N ASP A 148 -20.13 2.61 -6.00
CA ASP A 148 -19.68 3.69 -6.88
C ASP A 148 -20.14 5.06 -6.43
N ILE A 149 -21.17 5.12 -5.59
CA ILE A 149 -21.71 6.35 -5.02
C ILE A 149 -20.99 6.64 -3.70
N GLU A 150 -20.18 7.68 -3.68
CA GLU A 150 -19.51 8.15 -2.46
C GLU A 150 -20.29 9.25 -1.78
N THR A 151 -20.65 9.03 -0.51
CA THR A 151 -21.15 10.12 0.33
C THR A 151 -19.97 10.97 0.80
N GLN A 152 -20.00 12.25 0.41
CA GLN A 152 -19.08 13.27 0.90
C GLN A 152 -19.82 14.22 1.83
N ILE A 153 -19.14 14.64 2.89
CA ILE A 153 -19.68 15.56 3.90
C ILE A 153 -18.71 16.71 4.15
N ARG A 154 -19.26 17.88 4.44
CA ARG A 154 -18.53 18.96 5.10
C ARG A 154 -19.05 19.06 6.52
N ILE A 155 -18.16 19.18 7.46
CA ILE A 155 -18.47 19.26 8.88
C ILE A 155 -17.84 20.52 9.47
N ALA A 156 -18.40 21.00 10.58
CA ALA A 156 -17.70 21.85 11.51
C ALA A 156 -17.49 21.05 12.81
N GLN A 157 -16.31 21.17 13.43
CA GLN A 157 -15.98 20.47 14.67
C GLN A 157 -15.37 21.37 15.72
N ILE A 158 -15.69 21.06 16.99
CA ILE A 158 -14.96 21.53 18.15
C ILE A 158 -14.30 20.29 18.76
N ALA A 159 -12.97 20.26 18.78
CA ALA A 159 -12.21 19.16 19.31
C ALA A 159 -11.38 19.62 20.49
N ILE A 160 -11.45 18.89 21.61
CA ILE A 160 -10.73 19.17 22.84
C ILE A 160 -10.04 17.88 23.31
N SER A 161 -8.73 17.93 23.45
CA SER A 161 -7.91 16.81 23.91
C SER A 161 -7.46 16.96 25.36
N SER A 162 -7.35 18.22 25.83
CA SER A 162 -6.96 18.56 27.20
C SER A 162 -7.54 19.89 27.60
N ILE A 163 -7.81 20.03 28.88
CA ILE A 163 -8.10 21.33 29.54
C ILE A 163 -7.17 21.49 30.73
N ASP A 164 -6.83 22.74 31.04
CA ASP A 164 -6.03 23.01 32.23
C ASP A 164 -6.78 22.53 33.47
N LYS A 165 -6.09 21.75 34.30
CA LYS A 165 -6.67 21.21 35.52
C LYS A 165 -6.86 22.39 36.50
N THR A 166 -8.10 22.75 36.70
CA THR A 166 -8.48 23.43 37.94
C THR A 166 -8.39 22.41 39.07
N ASP A 167 -7.99 22.84 40.27
CA ASP A 167 -7.69 22.02 41.48
C ASP A 167 -8.81 21.07 41.97
N SER A 168 -9.71 20.65 41.10
CA SER A 168 -10.78 19.69 41.40
C SER A 168 -10.22 18.27 41.39
N LEU A 169 -9.80 17.77 42.52
CA LEU A 169 -9.32 16.40 42.77
C LEU A 169 -10.40 15.32 42.55
N LEU A 170 -11.65 15.68 42.23
CA LEU A 170 -12.81 14.78 42.22
C LEU A 170 -13.33 14.44 40.84
N GLN A 171 -12.92 15.11 39.78
CA GLN A 171 -13.43 14.84 38.41
C GLN A 171 -12.30 14.48 37.48
N SER A 172 -12.57 13.48 36.60
CA SER A 172 -11.64 13.12 35.53
C SER A 172 -11.57 14.20 34.46
N GLN A 173 -10.44 14.32 33.76
CA GLN A 173 -10.29 15.26 32.66
C GLN A 173 -11.32 14.99 31.55
N ASP A 174 -11.65 13.73 31.31
CA ASP A 174 -12.67 13.32 30.35
C ASP A 174 -14.06 13.86 30.72
N ASP A 175 -14.45 13.77 32.00
CA ASP A 175 -15.74 14.26 32.48
C ASP A 175 -15.86 15.78 32.34
N LEU A 176 -14.79 16.50 32.66
CA LEU A 176 -14.75 17.96 32.50
C LEU A 176 -14.86 18.40 31.05
N ILE A 177 -14.15 17.72 30.13
CA ILE A 177 -14.22 18.01 28.69
C ILE A 177 -15.61 17.68 28.16
N GLN A 178 -16.18 16.54 28.55
CA GLN A 178 -17.53 16.16 28.16
C GLN A 178 -18.58 17.18 28.63
N ALA A 179 -18.49 17.59 29.89
CA ALA A 179 -19.40 18.60 30.47
C ALA A 179 -19.30 19.95 29.73
N LEU A 180 -18.06 20.38 29.42
CA LEU A 180 -17.84 21.58 28.62
C LEU A 180 -18.49 21.48 27.24
N LEU A 181 -18.26 20.36 26.51
CA LEU A 181 -18.84 20.17 25.17
C LEU A 181 -20.37 20.05 25.21
N VAL A 182 -20.95 19.49 26.27
CA VAL A 182 -22.40 19.50 26.50
C VAL A 182 -22.90 20.93 26.67
N ASP A 183 -22.27 21.75 27.49
CA ASP A 183 -22.62 23.17 27.67
C ASP A 183 -22.51 23.94 26.35
N LEU A 184 -21.40 23.76 25.59
CA LEU A 184 -21.26 24.35 24.25
C LEU A 184 -22.38 23.91 23.32
N SER A 185 -22.81 22.65 23.38
CA SER A 185 -23.91 22.15 22.56
C SER A 185 -25.25 22.85 22.88
N ILE A 186 -25.49 23.13 24.15
CA ILE A 186 -26.67 23.87 24.63
C ILE A 186 -26.61 25.32 24.13
N GLN A 187 -25.47 25.99 24.27
CA GLN A 187 -25.26 27.35 23.80
C GLN A 187 -25.49 27.48 22.28
N ILE A 188 -25.04 26.49 21.49
CA ILE A 188 -25.26 26.45 20.04
C ILE A 188 -26.75 26.30 19.73
N LYS A 189 -27.49 25.42 20.44
CA LYS A 189 -28.94 25.26 20.29
C LYS A 189 -29.73 26.51 20.66
N GLN A 190 -29.17 27.32 21.57
CA GLN A 190 -29.72 28.64 21.97
C GLN A 190 -29.35 29.77 21.00
N GLY A 191 -28.65 29.47 19.88
CA GLY A 191 -28.37 30.43 18.83
C GLY A 191 -26.93 31.02 18.86
N LYS A 192 -26.06 30.61 19.78
CA LYS A 192 -24.67 31.04 19.69
C LYS A 192 -23.97 30.44 18.45
N SER A 193 -23.09 31.23 17.87
CA SER A 193 -22.36 30.83 16.68
C SER A 193 -21.42 29.64 16.94
N PHE A 194 -21.63 28.52 16.22
CA PHE A 194 -20.73 27.38 16.24
C PHE A 194 -19.30 27.80 15.89
N SER A 195 -19.13 28.58 14.81
CA SER A 195 -17.83 29.08 14.36
C SER A 195 -17.14 29.94 15.41
N GLY A 196 -17.90 30.79 16.11
CA GLY A 196 -17.36 31.59 17.21
C GLY A 196 -16.84 30.73 18.37
N LEU A 197 -17.64 29.74 18.76
CA LEU A 197 -17.23 28.81 19.84
C LEU A 197 -16.06 27.91 19.41
N ALA A 198 -16.03 27.45 18.15
CA ALA A 198 -14.92 26.68 17.62
C ALA A 198 -13.59 27.48 17.66
N LYS A 199 -13.64 28.77 17.31
CA LYS A 199 -12.45 29.65 17.40
C LYS A 199 -11.94 29.84 18.82
N LEU A 200 -12.82 29.78 19.81
CA LEU A 200 -12.47 30.00 21.23
C LEU A 200 -11.99 28.72 21.93
N TYR A 201 -12.61 27.59 21.61
CA TYR A 201 -12.45 26.36 22.41
C TYR A 201 -11.80 25.19 21.66
N SER A 202 -11.83 25.18 20.30
CA SER A 202 -11.30 24.03 19.56
C SER A 202 -9.78 24.02 19.54
N GLN A 203 -9.20 22.84 19.78
CA GLN A 203 -7.77 22.55 19.66
C GLN A 203 -7.41 21.90 18.31
N ASP A 204 -8.40 21.71 17.43
CA ASP A 204 -8.17 21.22 16.07
C ASP A 204 -7.74 22.39 15.17
N GLU A 205 -6.83 22.15 14.21
CA GLU A 205 -6.30 23.19 13.30
C GLU A 205 -7.39 23.94 12.51
N SER A 206 -8.54 23.31 12.30
CA SER A 206 -9.69 23.92 11.63
C SER A 206 -10.34 25.06 12.45
N TYR A 207 -9.95 25.27 13.73
CA TYR A 207 -10.50 26.35 14.55
C TYR A 207 -10.42 27.72 13.87
N LYS A 208 -9.35 27.97 13.10
CA LYS A 208 -9.13 29.22 12.36
C LYS A 208 -10.28 29.53 11.39
N ASN A 209 -10.84 28.48 10.81
CA ASN A 209 -11.97 28.53 9.88
C ASN A 209 -13.31 28.25 10.57
N GLY A 210 -13.39 28.45 11.91
CA GLY A 210 -14.59 28.16 12.67
C GLY A 210 -14.92 26.68 12.83
N GLY A 211 -13.90 25.80 12.72
CA GLY A 211 -14.02 24.37 12.82
C GLY A 211 -14.42 23.68 11.51
N GLU A 212 -14.65 24.42 10.41
CA GLU A 212 -15.10 23.85 9.14
C GLU A 212 -14.00 23.07 8.42
N SER A 213 -14.38 21.93 7.83
CA SER A 213 -13.54 21.09 6.98
C SER A 213 -13.82 21.34 5.50
N ASP A 214 -12.89 20.89 4.65
CA ASP A 214 -13.18 20.61 3.25
C ASP A 214 -14.09 19.37 3.11
N TRP A 215 -14.43 18.99 1.86
CA TRP A 215 -15.19 17.79 1.58
C TRP A 215 -14.45 16.53 1.99
N ILE A 216 -15.05 15.75 2.88
CA ILE A 216 -14.50 14.50 3.42
C ILE A 216 -15.33 13.34 2.90
N ILE A 217 -14.69 12.29 2.42
CA ILE A 217 -15.36 11.03 2.07
C ILE A 217 -15.78 10.35 3.37
N GLN A 218 -17.09 10.24 3.62
CA GLN A 218 -17.65 9.77 4.89
C GLN A 218 -17.11 8.39 5.30
N LYS A 219 -16.96 7.44 4.36
CA LYS A 219 -16.46 6.08 4.62
C LYS A 219 -14.98 6.01 5.05
N ARG A 220 -14.20 7.10 4.88
CA ARG A 220 -12.79 7.20 5.29
C ARG A 220 -12.60 7.72 6.71
N LEU A 221 -13.65 8.16 7.35
CA LEU A 221 -13.60 8.60 8.75
C LEU A 221 -13.39 7.40 9.69
N PRO A 222 -12.80 7.60 10.87
CA PRO A 222 -12.72 6.59 11.92
C PRO A 222 -14.11 6.05 12.29
N LYS A 223 -14.18 4.77 12.67
CA LYS A 223 -15.47 4.10 12.98
C LYS A 223 -16.30 4.82 14.03
N ASP A 224 -15.65 5.31 15.10
CA ASP A 224 -16.34 6.04 16.17
C ASP A 224 -16.94 7.35 15.67
N PHE A 225 -16.22 8.03 14.77
CA PHE A 225 -16.69 9.24 14.13
C PHE A 225 -17.91 8.97 13.25
N ILE A 226 -17.83 7.94 12.39
CA ILE A 226 -18.96 7.52 11.54
C ILE A 226 -20.18 7.19 12.40
N LYS A 227 -20.01 6.44 13.50
CA LYS A 227 -21.08 6.07 14.43
C LYS A 227 -21.78 7.31 15.00
N ALA A 228 -21.02 8.30 15.41
CA ALA A 228 -21.55 9.53 16.02
C ALA A 228 -22.35 10.40 15.03
N ILE A 229 -21.97 10.43 13.74
CA ILE A 229 -22.58 11.30 12.76
C ILE A 229 -23.58 10.61 11.81
N LYS A 230 -23.68 9.26 11.84
CA LYS A 230 -24.45 8.47 10.87
C LYS A 230 -25.91 8.89 10.73
N ALA A 231 -26.55 9.20 11.86
CA ALA A 231 -27.97 9.55 11.93
C ALA A 231 -28.23 11.06 11.73
N LEU A 232 -27.18 11.91 11.73
CA LEU A 232 -27.33 13.35 11.67
C LEU A 232 -27.74 13.81 10.27
N LYS A 233 -28.68 14.73 10.24
CA LYS A 233 -29.08 15.51 9.07
C LYS A 233 -28.15 16.72 8.88
N VAL A 234 -28.24 17.35 7.72
CA VAL A 234 -27.56 18.64 7.48
C VAL A 234 -28.05 19.68 8.49
N GLN A 235 -27.13 20.46 9.03
CA GLN A 235 -27.26 21.43 10.12
C GLN A 235 -27.48 20.82 11.52
N GLU A 236 -27.57 19.51 11.66
CA GLU A 236 -27.67 18.88 12.98
C GLU A 236 -26.32 18.77 13.68
N LEU A 237 -26.39 18.80 15.01
CA LEU A 237 -25.27 18.72 15.93
C LEU A 237 -25.21 17.34 16.59
N SER A 238 -24.03 16.75 16.67
CA SER A 238 -23.83 15.49 17.40
C SER A 238 -24.02 15.70 18.92
N THR A 239 -24.18 14.60 19.64
CA THR A 239 -23.75 14.58 21.05
C THR A 239 -22.23 14.63 21.12
N PRO A 240 -21.61 15.11 22.22
CA PRO A 240 -20.18 14.94 22.45
C PRO A 240 -19.78 13.47 22.40
N PHE A 241 -18.70 13.15 21.68
CA PHE A 241 -18.18 11.81 21.57
C PHE A 241 -16.66 11.79 21.55
N LYS A 242 -16.07 10.65 21.96
CA LYS A 242 -14.62 10.45 21.96
C LYS A 242 -14.16 9.87 20.62
N ALA A 243 -13.16 10.51 20.00
CA ALA A 243 -12.55 10.00 18.76
C ALA A 243 -11.06 10.37 18.73
N GLY A 244 -10.23 9.36 18.50
CA GLY A 244 -8.78 9.50 18.62
C GLY A 244 -8.35 9.82 20.05
N ASN A 245 -7.56 10.87 20.22
CA ASN A 245 -7.00 11.30 21.50
C ASN A 245 -7.85 12.36 22.23
N GLY A 246 -9.06 12.65 21.78
CA GLY A 246 -9.87 13.71 22.39
C GLY A 246 -11.36 13.56 22.16
N TRP A 247 -12.11 14.49 22.75
CA TRP A 247 -13.55 14.65 22.62
C TRP A 247 -13.91 15.59 21.48
N ARG A 248 -15.05 15.34 20.84
CA ARG A 248 -15.51 16.12 19.70
C ARG A 248 -17.00 16.42 19.78
N LEU A 249 -17.34 17.62 19.32
CA LEU A 249 -18.69 18.06 19.02
C LEU A 249 -18.72 18.43 17.54
N VAL A 250 -19.59 17.81 16.76
CA VAL A 250 -19.58 17.91 15.30
C VAL A 250 -20.94 18.39 14.79
N LYS A 251 -20.92 19.32 13.84
CA LYS A 251 -22.11 19.77 13.10
C LYS A 251 -21.94 19.38 11.62
N ILE A 252 -22.95 18.78 11.01
CA ILE A 252 -22.97 18.53 9.57
C ILE A 252 -23.31 19.84 8.86
N ILE A 253 -22.40 20.35 8.05
CA ILE A 253 -22.62 21.58 7.26
C ILE A 253 -23.31 21.24 5.96
N GLU A 254 -22.77 20.26 5.22
CA GLU A 254 -23.29 19.84 3.92
C GLU A 254 -23.09 18.34 3.73
N LYS A 255 -23.93 17.73 2.89
CA LYS A 255 -23.83 16.33 2.49
C LYS A 255 -24.17 16.20 1.02
N ARG A 256 -23.35 15.48 0.27
CA ARG A 256 -23.60 15.19 -1.15
C ARG A 256 -23.27 13.76 -1.49
N GLN A 257 -23.89 13.25 -2.53
CA GLN A 257 -23.50 11.99 -3.17
C GLN A 257 -22.73 12.33 -4.45
N VAL A 258 -21.62 11.64 -4.65
CA VAL A 258 -20.78 11.79 -5.84
C VAL A 258 -20.72 10.43 -6.51
N ASP A 259 -21.18 10.37 -7.74
CA ASP A 259 -21.03 9.20 -8.58
C ASP A 259 -19.61 9.20 -9.16
N ASN A 260 -18.82 8.20 -8.77
CA ASN A 260 -17.46 8.01 -9.24
C ASN A 260 -17.34 6.89 -10.29
N HIS A 261 -18.45 6.29 -10.72
CA HIS A 261 -18.44 5.14 -11.61
C HIS A 261 -17.66 5.41 -12.90
N LEU A 262 -18.02 6.47 -13.61
CA LEU A 262 -17.32 6.86 -14.84
C LEU A 262 -15.83 7.13 -14.61
N LYS A 263 -15.48 7.79 -13.51
CA LYS A 263 -14.07 8.05 -13.13
C LYS A 263 -13.33 6.75 -12.86
N THR A 264 -13.96 5.83 -12.16
CA THR A 264 -13.39 4.49 -11.85
C THR A 264 -13.17 3.69 -13.12
N ILE A 265 -14.15 3.66 -14.03
CA ILE A 265 -14.04 2.99 -15.33
C ILE A 265 -12.90 3.58 -16.16
N LYS A 266 -12.84 4.90 -16.32
CA LYS A 266 -11.76 5.56 -17.06
C LYS A 266 -10.39 5.22 -16.47
N ALA A 267 -10.25 5.25 -15.15
CA ALA A 267 -9.01 4.88 -14.47
C ALA A 267 -8.63 3.41 -14.69
N ALA A 268 -9.60 2.49 -14.66
CA ALA A 268 -9.41 1.08 -14.95
C ALA A 268 -8.95 0.84 -16.39
N LEU A 269 -9.59 1.48 -17.37
CA LEU A 269 -9.21 1.40 -18.78
C LEU A 269 -7.80 1.93 -19.03
N ILE A 270 -7.44 3.09 -18.44
CA ILE A 270 -6.07 3.62 -18.53
C ILE A 270 -5.07 2.61 -17.96
N ARG A 271 -5.36 2.05 -16.80
CA ARG A 271 -4.49 1.05 -16.16
C ARG A 271 -4.34 -0.20 -17.03
N GLN A 272 -5.43 -0.69 -17.61
CA GLN A 272 -5.41 -1.83 -18.52
C GLN A 272 -4.54 -1.55 -19.76
N LYS A 273 -4.73 -0.40 -20.41
CA LYS A 273 -3.94 0.01 -21.58
C LYS A 273 -2.46 0.19 -21.23
N LYS A 274 -2.14 0.78 -20.08
CA LYS A 274 -0.75 0.88 -19.57
C LYS A 274 -0.13 -0.52 -19.38
N ASN A 275 -0.88 -1.45 -18.78
CA ASN A 275 -0.40 -2.82 -18.59
C ASN A 275 -0.17 -3.53 -19.93
N GLN A 276 -1.09 -3.39 -20.88
CA GLN A 276 -0.97 -3.96 -22.22
C GLN A 276 0.22 -3.38 -22.99
N TYR A 277 0.41 -2.06 -22.91
CA TYR A 277 1.56 -1.40 -23.53
C TYR A 277 2.88 -1.93 -22.94
N PHE A 278 2.97 -2.01 -21.62
CA PHE A 278 4.15 -2.55 -20.93
C PHE A 278 4.39 -4.02 -21.27
N SER A 279 3.34 -4.86 -21.31
CA SER A 279 3.43 -6.27 -21.72
C SER A 279 3.98 -6.41 -23.14
N ASN A 280 3.47 -5.63 -24.10
CA ASN A 280 3.95 -5.64 -25.48
C ASN A 280 5.42 -5.18 -25.57
N TRP A 281 5.79 -4.18 -24.75
CA TRP A 281 7.17 -3.72 -24.65
C TRP A 281 8.08 -4.82 -24.08
N THR A 282 7.67 -5.54 -23.04
CA THR A 282 8.43 -6.67 -22.48
C THR A 282 8.61 -7.79 -23.51
N LYS A 283 7.55 -8.12 -24.27
CA LYS A 283 7.64 -9.10 -25.37
C LYS A 283 8.69 -8.69 -26.42
N LYS A 284 8.74 -7.39 -26.76
CA LYS A 284 9.76 -6.88 -27.66
C LYS A 284 11.17 -6.98 -27.04
N LEU A 285 11.31 -6.62 -25.77
CA LEU A 285 12.57 -6.74 -25.05
C LEU A 285 13.11 -8.17 -25.05
N ARG A 286 12.24 -9.18 -24.86
CA ARG A 286 12.60 -10.61 -24.99
C ARG A 286 13.06 -10.99 -26.40
N LYS A 287 12.40 -10.44 -27.41
CA LYS A 287 12.70 -10.75 -28.82
C LYS A 287 14.10 -10.27 -29.25
N ASP A 288 14.55 -9.16 -28.63
CA ASP A 288 15.82 -8.53 -28.92
C ASP A 288 16.97 -9.11 -28.04
N ALA A 289 16.68 -10.04 -27.12
CA ALA A 289 17.62 -10.64 -26.20
C ALA A 289 18.03 -12.06 -26.63
N TYR A 290 19.27 -12.44 -26.26
CA TYR A 290 19.66 -13.84 -26.29
C TYR A 290 19.09 -14.56 -25.08
N ILE A 291 18.31 -15.62 -25.29
CA ILE A 291 17.69 -16.42 -24.23
C ILE A 291 17.84 -17.88 -24.60
N GLU A 292 18.47 -18.65 -23.73
CA GLU A 292 18.58 -20.10 -23.82
C GLU A 292 18.12 -20.73 -22.50
N ILE A 293 17.14 -21.63 -22.55
CA ILE A 293 16.59 -22.30 -21.36
C ILE A 293 16.86 -23.79 -21.49
N PHE A 294 17.49 -24.38 -20.48
CA PHE A 294 17.81 -25.80 -20.40
C PHE A 294 16.69 -26.54 -19.68
N ASP A 295 15.58 -26.75 -20.37
CA ASP A 295 14.32 -27.32 -19.84
C ASP A 295 14.46 -28.76 -19.32
N HIS A 296 15.50 -29.48 -19.77
CA HIS A 296 15.84 -30.83 -19.31
C HIS A 296 16.46 -30.83 -17.89
N LYS A 297 16.80 -29.67 -17.34
CA LYS A 297 17.37 -29.49 -15.99
C LYS A 297 16.34 -29.01 -14.95
N LEU A 298 15.06 -28.92 -15.31
CA LEU A 298 13.98 -28.40 -14.44
C LEU A 298 13.30 -29.49 -13.60
#